data_3b35bc1a1b0355fc24437274bbdb2b38
#
_entry.id   3b35bc1a1b0355fc24437274bbdb2b38
#
_cell.length_a   1.000
_cell.length_b   1.000
_cell.length_c   1.000
_cell.angle_alpha   90.00
_cell.angle_beta   90.00
_cell.angle_gamma   90.00
#
_symmetry.space_group_name_H-M   'P 1'
#
loop_
_entity.id
_entity.type
_entity.pdbx_description
1 polymer ?
#
loop_
_entity_poly.entity_id
_entity_poly.type
_entity_poly.pdbx_seq_one_letter_code
_entity_poly.pdbx_strand_id
1 'polypeptide(L)'
;MGMYDTVIVEGLKLKTSKEVAAFLKANNAKLPSEFQTKDLENFLATYYINEAGQIFETVYKPTGKKKKYVDPFKDWRDNRSFLERLYFNVRNKAYNSTEKTFVDERVPVKEKSKITQTFQIYTYTEIAGRYLDLSYNITAADGKVKSVKLGEFSVESEEKANQRHKDDAEFKKNMEISFAARRAFQSKWYYPILKETVNPVIFFTKLLVQKACNKIITWSYRWHGV
;
A
#
# COMPACT_ATOMS: atom_id res chain seq x y z
N MET A 1 -6.00 4.49 -4.24
CA MET A 1 -5.52 3.65 -3.13
C MET A 1 -5.02 4.60 -2.06
N GLY A 2 -5.64 4.63 -0.88
CA GLY A 2 -5.23 5.53 0.21
C GLY A 2 -3.97 4.99 0.89
N MET A 3 -3.12 5.89 1.39
CA MET A 3 -2.05 5.53 2.30
C MET A 3 -2.64 5.38 3.71
N TYR A 4 -2.17 4.42 4.47
CA TYR A 4 -2.56 4.22 5.88
C TYR A 4 -1.31 4.10 6.71
N ASP A 5 -1.43 4.50 7.97
CA ASP A 5 -0.44 4.19 8.98
C ASP A 5 -0.76 2.84 9.62
N THR A 6 0.26 2.12 10.04
CA THR A 6 0.13 0.84 10.73
C THR A 6 0.21 1.05 12.23
N VAL A 7 -0.70 0.45 12.99
CA VAL A 7 -0.71 0.47 14.46
C VAL A 7 -0.57 -0.96 14.98
N ILE A 8 0.54 -1.24 15.65
CA ILE A 8 0.81 -2.54 16.26
C ILE A 8 0.50 -2.44 17.77
N VAL A 9 -0.42 -3.27 18.22
CA VAL A 9 -0.85 -3.32 19.63
C VAL A 9 -0.11 -4.44 20.35
N GLU A 10 0.87 -4.08 21.16
CA GLU A 10 1.72 -5.00 21.89
C GLU A 10 1.26 -5.13 23.35
N GLY A 11 0.38 -6.09 23.65
CA GLY A 11 -0.02 -6.43 25.00
C GLY A 11 -1.17 -5.61 25.61
N LEU A 12 -1.60 -4.50 24.99
CA LEU A 12 -2.76 -3.77 25.45
C LEU A 12 -4.03 -4.61 25.27
N LYS A 13 -4.81 -4.80 26.34
CA LYS A 13 -6.04 -5.58 26.32
C LYS A 13 -7.15 -4.84 25.59
N LEU A 14 -7.50 -5.28 24.39
CA LEU A 14 -8.64 -4.79 23.62
C LEU A 14 -9.88 -5.61 23.99
N LYS A 15 -10.98 -4.92 24.34
CA LYS A 15 -12.26 -5.57 24.59
C LYS A 15 -12.92 -5.95 23.28
N THR A 16 -13.44 -7.16 23.18
CA THR A 16 -14.18 -7.65 22.01
C THR A 16 -15.65 -7.87 22.34
N SER A 17 -16.51 -7.92 21.33
CA SER A 17 -17.89 -8.38 21.48
C SER A 17 -17.94 -9.87 21.81
N LYS A 18 -19.08 -10.33 22.35
CA LYS A 18 -19.30 -11.77 22.59
C LYS A 18 -19.21 -12.59 21.30
N GLU A 19 -19.70 -12.03 20.20
CA GLU A 19 -19.69 -12.66 18.88
C GLU A 19 -18.26 -12.87 18.36
N VAL A 20 -17.43 -11.79 18.36
CA VAL A 20 -16.03 -11.87 17.95
C VAL A 20 -15.25 -12.83 18.86
N ALA A 21 -15.47 -12.77 20.17
CA ALA A 21 -14.82 -13.66 21.11
C ALA A 21 -15.19 -15.13 20.87
N ALA A 22 -16.46 -15.43 20.60
CA ALA A 22 -16.93 -16.77 20.25
C ALA A 22 -16.32 -17.26 18.92
N PHE A 23 -16.28 -16.41 17.91
CA PHE A 23 -15.67 -16.74 16.61
C PHE A 23 -14.17 -17.04 16.75
N LEU A 24 -13.40 -16.18 17.45
CA LEU A 24 -11.97 -16.42 17.70
C LEU A 24 -11.73 -17.72 18.46
N LYS A 25 -12.53 -17.99 19.51
CA LYS A 25 -12.44 -19.22 20.29
C LYS A 25 -12.75 -20.46 19.46
N ALA A 26 -13.80 -20.43 18.65
CA ALA A 26 -14.19 -21.56 17.79
C ALA A 26 -13.09 -21.91 16.77
N ASN A 27 -12.31 -20.94 16.32
CA ASN A 27 -11.25 -21.13 15.35
C ASN A 27 -9.84 -21.21 15.97
N ASN A 28 -9.73 -21.30 17.29
CA ASN A 28 -8.45 -21.29 18.03
C ASN A 28 -7.53 -20.13 17.61
N ALA A 29 -8.11 -18.97 17.31
CA ALA A 29 -7.43 -17.79 16.82
C ALA A 29 -7.29 -16.73 17.91
N LYS A 30 -6.25 -15.90 17.78
CA LYS A 30 -6.04 -14.73 18.65
C LYS A 30 -6.58 -13.48 17.98
N LEU A 31 -6.88 -12.50 18.80
CA LEU A 31 -7.19 -11.15 18.29
C LEU A 31 -5.99 -10.62 17.49
N PRO A 32 -6.20 -10.04 16.30
CA PRO A 32 -5.14 -9.38 15.56
C PRO A 32 -4.43 -8.34 16.40
N SER A 33 -3.12 -8.24 16.23
CA SER A 33 -2.29 -7.21 16.89
C SER A 33 -1.94 -6.06 15.95
N GLU A 34 -2.15 -6.24 14.64
CA GLU A 34 -1.85 -5.25 13.61
C GLU A 34 -3.15 -4.64 13.09
N PHE A 35 -3.18 -3.32 13.10
CA PHE A 35 -4.30 -2.49 12.67
C PHE A 35 -3.82 -1.41 11.71
N GLN A 36 -4.73 -0.83 10.97
CA GLN A 36 -4.51 0.32 10.11
C GLN A 36 -5.24 1.54 10.67
N THR A 37 -4.79 2.74 10.33
CA THR A 37 -5.48 4.00 10.62
C THR A 37 -5.27 5.00 9.49
N LYS A 38 -6.24 5.89 9.32
CA LYS A 38 -6.15 7.07 8.44
C LYS A 38 -6.17 8.39 9.21
N ASP A 39 -6.33 8.32 10.52
CA ASP A 39 -6.56 9.48 11.36
C ASP A 39 -5.27 10.09 11.92
N LEU A 40 -4.12 9.46 11.63
CA LEU A 40 -2.80 9.95 12.02
C LEU A 40 -2.15 10.69 10.84
N GLU A 41 -0.86 10.52 10.61
CA GLU A 41 -0.14 11.32 9.61
C GLU A 41 -0.37 10.88 8.16
N ASN A 42 -0.88 9.66 7.92
CA ASN A 42 -1.07 9.06 6.59
C ASN A 42 0.20 8.96 5.72
N PHE A 43 1.36 8.82 6.35
CA PHE A 43 2.66 8.73 5.67
C PHE A 43 3.27 7.33 5.68
N LEU A 44 2.47 6.28 5.84
CA LEU A 44 2.93 4.91 6.00
C LEU A 44 3.82 4.74 7.25
N ALA A 45 3.55 5.52 8.27
CA ALA A 45 4.23 5.42 9.55
C ALA A 45 3.78 4.16 10.31
N THR A 46 4.65 3.66 11.20
CA THR A 46 4.31 2.54 12.08
C THR A 46 4.32 3.01 13.52
N TYR A 47 3.20 2.83 14.19
CA TYR A 47 2.99 3.12 15.60
C TYR A 47 2.91 1.84 16.40
N TYR A 48 3.36 1.87 17.65
CA TYR A 48 3.29 0.76 18.57
C TYR A 48 2.61 1.20 19.85
N ILE A 49 1.68 0.40 20.34
CA ILE A 49 1.01 0.64 21.63
C ILE A 49 1.38 -0.52 22.54
N ASN A 50 2.14 -0.25 23.59
CA ASN A 50 2.55 -1.27 24.54
C ASN A 50 1.45 -1.60 25.57
N GLU A 51 1.71 -2.57 26.44
CA GLU A 51 0.80 -3.02 27.50
C GLU A 51 0.38 -1.88 28.46
N ALA A 52 1.28 -0.94 28.74
CA ALA A 52 1.01 0.22 29.58
C ALA A 52 0.22 1.33 28.85
N GLY A 53 -0.16 1.12 27.58
CA GLY A 53 -0.85 2.08 26.73
C GLY A 53 0.05 3.22 26.24
N GLN A 54 1.37 3.13 26.35
CA GLN A 54 2.28 4.12 25.78
C GLN A 54 2.40 3.91 24.29
N ILE A 55 2.25 5.02 23.52
CA ILE A 55 2.37 5.04 22.07
C ILE A 55 3.79 5.41 21.67
N PHE A 56 4.37 4.65 20.76
CA PHE A 56 5.66 4.89 20.13
C PHE A 56 5.45 5.03 18.62
N GLU A 57 6.27 5.84 17.98
CA GLU A 57 6.32 5.95 16.51
C GLU A 57 7.68 5.51 15.99
N THR A 58 7.72 4.97 14.78
CA THR A 58 8.97 4.64 14.11
C THR A 58 9.52 5.86 13.40
N VAL A 59 10.64 6.37 13.88
CA VAL A 59 11.38 7.48 13.26
C VAL A 59 12.64 6.95 12.60
N TYR A 60 12.93 7.35 11.37
CA TYR A 60 14.15 6.94 10.67
C TYR A 60 15.29 7.92 10.92
N LYS A 61 16.25 7.52 11.75
CA LYS A 61 17.42 8.35 12.09
C LYS A 61 18.62 8.02 11.20
N PRO A 62 19.37 9.05 10.72
CA PRO A 62 20.60 8.81 9.97
C PRO A 62 21.67 8.14 10.86
N THR A 63 22.34 7.14 10.32
CA THR A 63 23.46 6.45 11.01
C THR A 63 24.80 7.15 10.82
N GLY A 64 24.88 8.20 10.00
CA GLY A 64 26.11 8.81 9.55
C GLY A 64 26.86 8.04 8.47
N LYS A 65 26.39 6.82 8.15
CA LYS A 65 26.95 6.01 7.05
C LYS A 65 26.23 6.32 5.73
N LYS A 66 26.97 6.24 4.64
CA LYS A 66 26.41 6.38 3.28
C LYS A 66 26.23 5.01 2.65
N LYS A 67 25.05 4.77 2.07
CA LYS A 67 24.71 3.56 1.33
C LYS A 67 24.64 3.90 -0.15
N LYS A 68 25.16 3.01 -1.01
CA LYS A 68 24.99 3.17 -2.45
C LYS A 68 23.50 3.15 -2.82
N TYR A 69 23.08 4.16 -3.55
CA TYR A 69 21.70 4.21 -4.05
C TYR A 69 21.48 3.06 -5.05
N VAL A 70 20.46 2.26 -4.80
CA VAL A 70 19.97 1.25 -5.73
C VAL A 70 18.64 1.77 -6.27
N ASP A 71 18.59 2.02 -7.58
CA ASP A 71 17.37 2.46 -8.24
C ASP A 71 16.32 1.35 -8.24
N PRO A 72 15.19 1.52 -7.52
CA PRO A 72 14.16 0.48 -7.43
C PRO A 72 13.43 0.22 -8.77
N PHE A 73 13.58 1.13 -9.74
CA PHE A 73 12.92 1.02 -11.04
C PHE A 73 13.87 0.56 -12.16
N LYS A 74 15.11 0.16 -11.83
CA LYS A 74 16.09 -0.26 -12.82
C LYS A 74 15.56 -1.37 -13.70
N ASP A 75 15.09 -2.46 -13.10
CA ASP A 75 14.60 -3.63 -13.84
C ASP A 75 13.36 -3.29 -14.69
N TRP A 76 12.49 -2.40 -14.19
CA TRP A 76 11.35 -1.93 -14.94
C TRP A 76 11.75 -1.13 -16.18
N ARG A 77 12.81 -0.30 -16.10
CA ARG A 77 13.34 0.47 -17.22
C ARG A 77 14.06 -0.43 -18.23
N ASP A 78 14.83 -1.38 -17.74
CA ASP A 78 15.62 -2.28 -18.59
C ASP A 78 14.74 -3.20 -19.43
N ASN A 79 13.50 -3.48 -18.97
CA ASN A 79 12.50 -4.26 -19.71
C ASN A 79 11.72 -3.46 -20.78
N ARG A 80 11.98 -2.16 -20.92
CA ARG A 80 11.35 -1.31 -21.93
C ARG A 80 12.03 -1.42 -23.30
N SER A 81 11.32 -1.02 -24.37
CA SER A 81 11.91 -0.88 -25.69
C SER A 81 13.04 0.15 -25.71
N PHE A 82 13.96 0.05 -26.66
CA PHE A 82 15.09 1.01 -26.79
C PHE A 82 14.61 2.46 -26.85
N LEU A 83 13.58 2.76 -27.66
CA LEU A 83 13.06 4.13 -27.80
C LEU A 83 12.40 4.65 -26.53
N GLU A 84 11.68 3.81 -25.79
CA GLU A 84 11.11 4.18 -24.50
C GLU A 84 12.22 4.48 -23.48
N ARG A 85 13.28 3.65 -23.44
CA ARG A 85 14.46 3.89 -22.57
C ARG A 85 15.14 5.21 -22.91
N LEU A 86 15.35 5.49 -24.20
CA LEU A 86 15.92 6.75 -24.66
C LEU A 86 15.08 7.95 -24.20
N TYR A 87 13.76 7.88 -24.36
CA TYR A 87 12.84 8.92 -23.91
C TYR A 87 12.94 9.17 -22.41
N PHE A 88 12.91 8.11 -21.59
CA PHE A 88 13.05 8.24 -20.15
C PHE A 88 14.42 8.79 -19.75
N ASN A 89 15.48 8.38 -20.40
CA ASN A 89 16.83 8.89 -20.13
C ASN A 89 16.96 10.38 -20.46
N VAL A 90 16.40 10.84 -21.57
CA VAL A 90 16.42 12.28 -21.94
C VAL A 90 15.57 13.09 -20.97
N ARG A 91 14.38 12.62 -20.61
CA ARG A 91 13.49 13.31 -19.66
C ARG A 91 14.07 13.33 -18.25
N ASN A 92 14.70 12.26 -17.82
CA ASN A 92 15.29 12.14 -16.50
C ASN A 92 16.71 12.72 -16.40
N LYS A 93 17.34 13.12 -17.51
CA LYS A 93 18.63 13.82 -17.44
C LYS A 93 18.56 15.09 -16.57
N ALA A 94 17.44 15.80 -16.60
CA ALA A 94 17.22 16.91 -15.70
C ALA A 94 17.09 16.47 -14.22
N TYR A 95 16.63 15.24 -13.96
CA TYR A 95 16.53 14.63 -12.62
C TYR A 95 17.84 13.93 -12.22
N ASN A 96 18.55 13.33 -13.17
CA ASN A 96 19.75 12.54 -12.95
C ASN A 96 21.03 13.40 -12.84
N SER A 97 20.95 14.71 -13.09
CA SER A 97 22.08 15.64 -12.83
C SER A 97 22.43 15.76 -11.34
N THR A 98 21.59 15.18 -10.48
CA THR A 98 21.81 15.02 -9.03
C THR A 98 21.82 13.55 -8.61
N GLU A 99 22.38 12.65 -9.40
CA GLU A 99 22.62 11.28 -8.94
C GLU A 99 23.46 11.33 -7.65
N LYS A 100 22.75 11.38 -6.53
CA LYS A 100 23.32 11.01 -5.26
C LYS A 100 23.66 9.53 -5.36
N THR A 101 24.86 9.24 -5.80
CA THR A 101 25.41 7.88 -5.88
C THR A 101 25.33 7.21 -4.49
N PHE A 102 25.14 8.00 -3.47
CA PHE A 102 25.02 7.56 -2.08
C PHE A 102 23.87 8.30 -1.39
N VAL A 103 23.10 7.57 -0.61
CA VAL A 103 22.07 8.08 0.30
C VAL A 103 22.51 7.81 1.73
N ASP A 104 22.13 8.67 2.65
CA ASP A 104 22.39 8.45 4.07
C ASP A 104 21.61 7.20 4.51
N GLU A 105 22.33 6.25 5.11
CA GLU A 105 21.71 5.09 5.71
C GLU A 105 20.89 5.56 6.91
N ARG A 106 19.61 5.14 6.97
CA ARG A 106 18.72 5.44 8.08
C ARG A 106 18.26 4.15 8.73
N VAL A 107 18.21 4.14 10.04
CA VAL A 107 17.68 3.01 10.83
C VAL A 107 16.40 3.40 11.52
N PRO A 108 15.42 2.48 11.59
CA PRO A 108 14.20 2.71 12.34
C PRO A 108 14.49 2.70 13.85
N VAL A 109 14.01 3.70 14.57
CA VAL A 109 14.10 3.84 16.01
C VAL A 109 12.71 4.08 16.57
N LYS A 110 12.31 3.37 17.63
CA LYS A 110 11.06 3.62 18.34
C LYS A 110 11.24 4.83 19.27
N GLU A 111 10.46 5.88 19.03
CA GLU A 111 10.42 7.08 19.89
C GLU A 111 9.03 7.22 20.51
N LYS A 112 8.95 7.82 21.69
CA LYS A 112 7.66 8.12 22.33
C LYS A 112 6.92 9.16 21.49
N SER A 113 5.72 8.82 21.07
CA SER A 113 4.84 9.74 20.37
C SER A 113 4.23 10.75 21.34
N LYS A 114 3.82 11.91 20.79
CA LYS A 114 3.11 12.96 21.55
C LYS A 114 1.64 13.10 21.10
N ILE A 115 1.09 12.06 20.47
CA ILE A 115 -0.29 12.08 19.97
C ILE A 115 -1.26 12.45 21.09
N THR A 116 -2.07 13.49 20.83
CA THR A 116 -3.14 13.96 21.71
C THR A 116 -4.38 14.16 20.87
N GLN A 117 -5.07 13.05 20.56
CA GLN A 117 -6.32 13.05 19.80
C GLN A 117 -7.06 11.72 19.94
N THR A 118 -8.29 11.68 19.45
CA THR A 118 -9.03 10.43 19.22
C THR A 118 -8.83 10.01 17.78
N PHE A 119 -8.47 8.73 17.58
CA PHE A 119 -8.29 8.13 16.26
C PHE A 119 -8.88 6.73 16.22
N GLN A 120 -9.33 6.32 15.04
CA GLN A 120 -9.82 4.98 14.79
C GLN A 120 -8.70 4.08 14.26
N ILE A 121 -8.60 2.88 14.82
CA ILE A 121 -7.82 1.78 14.24
C ILE A 121 -8.77 0.69 13.77
N TYR A 122 -8.46 0.07 12.65
CA TYR A 122 -9.28 -1.00 12.08
C TYR A 122 -8.39 -2.10 11.49
N THR A 123 -8.92 -3.31 11.47
CA THR A 123 -8.27 -4.44 10.82
C THR A 123 -9.30 -5.23 10.03
N TYR A 124 -8.86 -5.73 8.88
CA TYR A 124 -9.61 -6.63 8.04
C TYR A 124 -8.72 -7.84 7.79
N THR A 125 -9.03 -8.94 8.46
CA THR A 125 -8.17 -10.14 8.45
C THR A 125 -8.98 -11.39 8.16
N GLU A 126 -8.35 -12.36 7.53
CA GLU A 126 -8.97 -13.66 7.26
C GLU A 126 -8.58 -14.65 8.35
N ILE A 127 -9.58 -15.29 8.95
CA ILE A 127 -9.43 -16.32 9.97
C ILE A 127 -10.30 -17.52 9.57
N ALA A 128 -9.67 -18.67 9.39
CA ALA A 128 -10.33 -19.90 8.96
C ALA A 128 -11.21 -19.73 7.69
N GLY A 129 -10.71 -18.99 6.72
CA GLY A 129 -11.39 -18.74 5.45
C GLY A 129 -12.53 -17.71 5.50
N ARG A 130 -12.74 -17.03 6.62
CA ARG A 130 -13.76 -15.98 6.81
C ARG A 130 -13.12 -14.67 7.21
N TYR A 131 -13.63 -13.56 6.71
CA TYR A 131 -13.15 -12.24 7.09
C TYR A 131 -13.72 -11.80 8.43
N LEU A 132 -12.83 -11.25 9.25
CA LEU A 132 -13.14 -10.48 10.45
C LEU A 132 -12.80 -9.02 10.17
N ASP A 133 -13.80 -8.15 10.22
CA ASP A 133 -13.66 -6.71 10.22
C ASP A 133 -13.84 -6.21 11.65
N LEU A 134 -12.92 -5.39 12.16
CA LEU A 134 -12.91 -4.95 13.53
C LEU A 134 -12.28 -3.59 13.65
N SER A 135 -12.93 -2.68 14.35
CA SER A 135 -12.41 -1.35 14.62
C SER A 135 -12.45 -0.97 16.09
N TYR A 136 -11.56 -0.07 16.49
CA TYR A 136 -11.52 0.53 17.82
C TYR A 136 -11.30 2.03 17.71
N ASN A 137 -11.97 2.79 18.55
CA ASN A 137 -11.71 4.20 18.77
C ASN A 137 -10.79 4.35 19.98
N ILE A 138 -9.61 4.91 19.76
CA ILE A 138 -8.58 5.12 20.77
C ILE A 138 -8.49 6.61 21.06
N THR A 139 -8.65 6.99 22.33
CA THR A 139 -8.36 8.36 22.78
C THR A 139 -6.99 8.36 23.45
N ALA A 140 -6.08 9.18 22.95
CA ALA A 140 -4.75 9.37 23.50
C ALA A 140 -4.53 10.81 23.99
N ALA A 141 -3.70 10.96 25.00
CA ALA A 141 -3.18 12.25 25.46
C ALA A 141 -1.71 12.08 25.84
N ASP A 142 -0.89 12.99 25.33
CA ASP A 142 0.58 12.99 25.52
C ASP A 142 1.23 11.63 25.19
N GLY A 143 0.79 11.04 24.08
CA GLY A 143 1.28 9.75 23.62
C GLY A 143 0.91 8.57 24.51
N LYS A 144 -0.10 8.71 25.37
CA LYS A 144 -0.61 7.63 26.21
C LYS A 144 -2.09 7.41 25.99
N VAL A 145 -2.47 6.16 25.76
CA VAL A 145 -3.88 5.74 25.63
C VAL A 145 -4.63 6.01 26.93
N LYS A 146 -5.73 6.75 26.85
CA LYS A 146 -6.64 7.06 27.96
C LYS A 146 -7.85 6.16 27.96
N SER A 147 -8.39 5.89 26.76
CA SER A 147 -9.53 4.99 26.61
C SER A 147 -9.48 4.26 25.27
N VAL A 148 -10.06 3.06 25.27
CA VAL A 148 -10.27 2.26 24.07
C VAL A 148 -11.74 1.84 24.07
N LYS A 149 -12.46 2.16 23.00
CA LYS A 149 -13.85 1.76 22.80
C LYS A 149 -13.91 0.87 21.56
N LEU A 150 -14.61 -0.26 21.65
CA LEU A 150 -14.95 -1.07 20.50
C LEU A 150 -15.81 -0.22 19.55
N GLY A 151 -15.41 -0.16 18.29
CA GLY A 151 -16.17 0.46 17.22
C GLY A 151 -17.06 -0.56 16.49
N GLU A 152 -17.03 -0.50 15.18
CA GLU A 152 -17.75 -1.45 14.34
C GLU A 152 -17.02 -2.79 14.28
N PHE A 153 -17.80 -3.86 14.17
CA PHE A 153 -17.27 -5.20 13.94
C PHE A 153 -18.23 -6.01 13.10
N SER A 154 -17.69 -6.88 12.27
CA SER A 154 -18.47 -7.88 11.54
C SER A 154 -17.64 -9.15 11.32
N VAL A 155 -18.34 -10.29 11.34
CA VAL A 155 -17.78 -11.59 10.95
C VAL A 155 -18.49 -12.03 9.68
N GLU A 156 -17.72 -12.31 8.62
CA GLU A 156 -18.28 -12.77 7.35
C GLU A 156 -19.08 -14.07 7.56
N SER A 157 -20.30 -14.15 7.00
CA SER A 157 -21.09 -15.37 7.05
C SER A 157 -20.43 -16.47 6.23
N GLU A 158 -20.71 -17.74 6.58
CA GLU A 158 -20.16 -18.89 5.84
C GLU A 158 -20.60 -18.93 4.38
N GLU A 159 -21.83 -18.52 4.10
CA GLU A 159 -22.36 -18.46 2.74
C GLU A 159 -21.57 -17.45 1.87
N LYS A 160 -21.32 -16.24 2.41
CA LYS A 160 -20.52 -15.21 1.72
C LYS A 160 -19.07 -15.67 1.53
N ALA A 161 -18.46 -16.28 2.54
CA ALA A 161 -17.11 -16.81 2.45
C ALA A 161 -17.02 -17.89 1.36
N ASN A 162 -17.97 -18.84 1.32
CA ASN A 162 -18.01 -19.88 0.30
C ASN A 162 -18.20 -19.31 -1.12
N GLN A 163 -19.05 -18.29 -1.28
CA GLN A 163 -19.21 -17.64 -2.57
C GLN A 163 -17.92 -16.93 -3.00
N ARG A 164 -17.29 -16.16 -2.11
CA ARG A 164 -16.01 -15.50 -2.37
C ARG A 164 -14.94 -16.49 -2.79
N HIS A 165 -14.79 -17.63 -2.10
CA HIS A 165 -13.82 -18.64 -2.47
C HIS A 165 -14.05 -19.24 -3.87
N LYS A 166 -15.31 -19.40 -4.28
CA LYS A 166 -15.63 -19.84 -5.64
C LYS A 166 -15.23 -18.77 -6.67
N ASP A 167 -15.59 -17.50 -6.41
CA ASP A 167 -15.28 -16.39 -7.28
C ASP A 167 -13.75 -16.19 -7.42
N ASP A 168 -13.00 -16.30 -6.31
CA ASP A 168 -11.54 -16.24 -6.30
C ASP A 168 -10.89 -17.40 -7.08
N ALA A 169 -11.45 -18.61 -6.97
CA ALA A 169 -10.94 -19.76 -7.72
C ALA A 169 -11.17 -19.59 -9.22
N GLU A 170 -12.34 -19.09 -9.60
CA GLU A 170 -12.65 -18.78 -11.01
C GLU A 170 -11.76 -17.65 -11.55
N PHE A 171 -11.58 -16.58 -10.77
CA PHE A 171 -10.67 -15.49 -11.13
C PHE A 171 -9.23 -15.97 -11.33
N LYS A 172 -8.69 -16.78 -10.40
CA LYS A 172 -7.35 -17.37 -10.54
C LYS A 172 -7.22 -18.20 -11.82
N LYS A 173 -8.21 -19.07 -12.11
CA LYS A 173 -8.23 -19.86 -13.34
C LYS A 173 -8.20 -18.99 -14.60
N ASN A 174 -9.02 -17.92 -14.63
CA ASN A 174 -9.07 -16.99 -15.74
C ASN A 174 -7.76 -16.21 -15.92
N MET A 175 -7.12 -15.83 -14.81
CA MET A 175 -5.79 -15.21 -14.81
C MET A 175 -4.72 -16.15 -15.35
N GLU A 176 -4.71 -17.42 -14.96
CA GLU A 176 -3.77 -18.42 -15.47
C GLU A 176 -3.89 -18.62 -16.98
N ILE A 177 -5.13 -18.73 -17.48
CA ILE A 177 -5.42 -18.81 -18.93
C ILE A 177 -4.88 -17.56 -19.65
N SER A 178 -5.15 -16.36 -19.11
CA SER A 178 -4.68 -15.10 -19.67
C SER A 178 -3.15 -15.01 -19.69
N PHE A 179 -2.48 -15.41 -18.60
CA PHE A 179 -1.02 -15.43 -18.55
C PHE A 179 -0.41 -16.48 -19.49
N ALA A 180 -1.04 -17.64 -19.64
CA ALA A 180 -0.59 -18.66 -20.59
C ALA A 180 -0.69 -18.16 -22.03
N ALA A 181 -1.81 -17.54 -22.41
CA ALA A 181 -2.02 -16.92 -23.71
C ALA A 181 -0.99 -15.81 -23.98
N ARG A 182 -0.73 -14.96 -22.97
CA ARG A 182 0.28 -13.89 -23.07
C ARG A 182 1.69 -14.46 -23.26
N ARG A 183 2.09 -15.49 -22.50
CA ARG A 183 3.38 -16.17 -22.68
C ARG A 183 3.51 -16.80 -24.05
N ALA A 184 2.46 -17.49 -24.51
CA ALA A 184 2.43 -18.08 -25.84
C ALA A 184 2.56 -17.03 -26.96
N PHE A 185 1.96 -15.86 -26.82
CA PHE A 185 2.13 -14.73 -27.73
C PHE A 185 3.56 -14.19 -27.69
N GLN A 186 4.10 -13.98 -26.48
CA GLN A 186 5.46 -13.44 -26.30
C GLN A 186 6.57 -14.38 -26.81
N SER A 187 6.30 -15.70 -26.91
CA SER A 187 7.24 -16.67 -27.47
C SER A 187 7.30 -16.68 -29.00
N LYS A 188 6.38 -15.94 -29.68
CA LYS A 188 6.39 -15.88 -31.15
C LYS A 188 7.59 -15.10 -31.65
N TRP A 189 8.16 -15.56 -32.75
CA TRP A 189 9.35 -14.97 -33.35
C TRP A 189 9.21 -13.47 -33.72
N TYR A 190 8.01 -13.03 -34.03
CA TYR A 190 7.73 -11.64 -34.38
C TYR A 190 7.53 -10.73 -33.16
N TYR A 191 7.41 -11.26 -31.95
CA TYR A 191 7.17 -10.47 -30.74
C TYR A 191 8.28 -9.44 -30.44
N PRO A 192 9.58 -9.76 -30.57
CA PRO A 192 10.63 -8.76 -30.42
C PRO A 192 10.48 -7.58 -31.38
N ILE A 193 10.09 -7.85 -32.64
CA ILE A 193 9.86 -6.81 -33.64
C ILE A 193 8.69 -5.92 -33.23
N LEU A 194 7.56 -6.51 -32.83
CA LEU A 194 6.40 -5.75 -32.33
C LEU A 194 6.77 -4.94 -31.09
N LYS A 195 7.57 -5.47 -30.20
CA LYS A 195 8.01 -4.75 -28.99
C LYS A 195 8.78 -3.49 -29.34
N GLU A 196 9.69 -3.56 -30.33
CA GLU A 196 10.55 -2.44 -30.70
C GLU A 196 9.89 -1.43 -31.65
N THR A 197 8.81 -1.82 -32.33
CA THR A 197 8.13 -0.95 -33.34
C THR A 197 6.77 -0.48 -32.84
N VAL A 198 5.86 -1.40 -32.53
CA VAL A 198 4.44 -1.08 -32.22
C VAL A 198 4.29 -0.51 -30.80
N ASN A 199 4.96 -1.10 -29.81
CA ASN A 199 4.83 -0.61 -28.44
C ASN A 199 5.29 0.84 -28.26
N PRO A 200 6.43 1.30 -28.83
CA PRO A 200 6.80 2.70 -28.80
C PRO A 200 5.77 3.62 -29.46
N VAL A 201 5.21 3.22 -30.60
CA VAL A 201 4.15 4.03 -31.27
C VAL A 201 2.95 4.19 -30.35
N ILE A 202 2.44 3.10 -29.78
CA ILE A 202 1.33 3.15 -28.82
C ILE A 202 1.69 4.02 -27.60
N PHE A 203 2.90 3.87 -27.07
CA PHE A 203 3.35 4.67 -25.93
C PHE A 203 3.36 6.16 -26.24
N PHE A 204 3.97 6.58 -27.35
CA PHE A 204 4.04 7.98 -27.73
C PHE A 204 2.67 8.55 -28.09
N THR A 205 1.79 7.77 -28.72
CA THR A 205 0.41 8.17 -29.00
C THR A 205 -0.35 8.44 -27.69
N LYS A 206 -0.29 7.54 -26.72
CA LYS A 206 -0.91 7.77 -25.40
C LYS A 206 -0.36 9.01 -24.72
N LEU A 207 0.95 9.24 -24.81
CA LEU A 207 1.59 10.42 -24.23
C LEU A 207 1.09 11.72 -24.88
N LEU A 208 0.93 11.75 -26.20
CA LEU A 208 0.40 12.91 -26.94
C LEU A 208 -1.05 13.18 -26.54
N VAL A 209 -1.89 12.15 -26.49
CA VAL A 209 -3.29 12.27 -26.04
C VAL A 209 -3.36 12.82 -24.62
N GLN A 210 -2.56 12.29 -23.71
CA GLN A 210 -2.51 12.77 -22.32
C GLN A 210 -2.11 14.24 -22.24
N LYS A 211 -1.08 14.67 -23.02
CA LYS A 211 -0.67 16.08 -23.09
C LYS A 211 -1.78 16.98 -23.64
N ALA A 212 -2.51 16.53 -24.67
CA ALA A 212 -3.62 17.28 -25.23
C ALA A 212 -4.76 17.42 -24.21
N CYS A 213 -5.16 16.34 -23.54
CA CYS A 213 -6.15 16.37 -22.46
C CYS A 213 -5.75 17.32 -21.32
N ASN A 214 -4.50 17.27 -20.87
CA ASN A 214 -4.02 18.17 -19.82
C ASN A 214 -4.06 19.65 -20.24
N LYS A 215 -3.74 19.94 -21.51
CA LYS A 215 -3.87 21.32 -22.05
C LYS A 215 -5.31 21.79 -22.07
N ILE A 216 -6.25 20.94 -22.51
CA ILE A 216 -7.69 21.26 -22.53
C ILE A 216 -8.19 21.51 -21.10
N ILE A 217 -7.84 20.66 -20.15
CA ILE A 217 -8.19 20.82 -18.75
C ILE A 217 -7.65 22.13 -18.20
N THR A 218 -6.36 22.42 -18.41
CA THR A 218 -5.73 23.67 -17.95
C THR A 218 -6.40 24.91 -18.59
N TRP A 219 -6.78 24.81 -19.87
CA TRP A 219 -7.46 25.88 -20.57
C TRP A 219 -8.88 26.09 -20.03
N SER A 220 -9.63 25.00 -19.73
CA SER A 220 -10.95 25.10 -19.15
C SER A 220 -10.94 25.75 -17.75
N TYR A 221 -9.97 25.43 -16.91
CA TYR A 221 -9.80 26.09 -15.61
C TYR A 221 -9.52 27.59 -15.74
N ARG A 222 -8.70 28.01 -16.71
CA ARG A 222 -8.46 29.42 -16.97
C ARG A 222 -9.69 30.18 -17.46
N TRP A 223 -10.57 29.51 -18.18
CA TRP A 223 -11.81 30.12 -18.72
C TRP A 223 -12.90 30.27 -17.67
N HIS A 224 -12.95 29.39 -16.69
CA HIS A 224 -13.95 29.41 -15.62
C HIS A 224 -13.52 30.18 -14.37
N GLY A 225 -12.34 30.82 -14.39
CA GLY A 225 -11.90 31.75 -13.34
C GLY A 225 -11.68 31.11 -11.97
N VAL A 226 -11.34 29.81 -11.93
CA VAL A 226 -11.01 29.07 -10.70
C VAL A 226 -9.50 28.89 -10.60
#